data_4465ef085b3de10e46a828efe38503b4
#
_entry.id   4465ef085b3de10e46a828efe38503b4
#
_cell.length_a   1.000
_cell.length_b   1.000
_cell.length_c   1.000
_cell.angle_alpha   90.00
_cell.angle_beta   90.00
_cell.angle_gamma   90.00
#
_symmetry.space_group_name_H-M   'P 1'
#
loop_
_entity.id
_entity.type
_entity.pdbx_description
1 polymer ?
#
loop_
_entity_poly.entity_id
_entity_poly.type
_entity_poly.pdbx_seq_one_letter_code
_entity_poly.pdbx_strand_id
1 'polypeptide(L)'
;PIQYHQLHLNVERIRVPEISWQPLIAGVDQAGVAELGRHVLFSVDQTIRDRMIRNVLVTGRYSSLPGFDARLNNSLQSYLPPNAPLSVRRAQCPRFDPWRGMREWVTEQSDLFRASSVTRAEYEEKGSGWFKEHALSSCWQA
;
A
#
# COMPACT_ATOMS: atom_id res chain seq x y z
N PRO A 1 -33.10 -31.96 -5.90
CA PRO A 1 -32.41 -31.20 -6.96
C PRO A 1 -31.51 -30.14 -6.28
N ILE A 2 -30.21 -30.25 -6.53
CA ILE A 2 -29.23 -29.29 -6.05
C ILE A 2 -29.44 -28.02 -6.89
N GLN A 3 -29.92 -26.95 -6.28
CA GLN A 3 -29.99 -25.65 -6.93
C GLN A 3 -28.57 -25.08 -6.99
N TYR A 4 -27.98 -25.05 -8.17
CA TYR A 4 -26.73 -24.35 -8.41
C TYR A 4 -27.02 -22.85 -8.55
N HIS A 5 -26.57 -22.08 -7.59
CA HIS A 5 -26.57 -20.61 -7.74
C HIS A 5 -25.42 -20.23 -8.66
N GLN A 6 -25.73 -19.82 -9.88
CA GLN A 6 -24.73 -19.34 -10.83
C GLN A 6 -24.60 -17.81 -10.73
N LEU A 7 -23.39 -17.32 -10.56
CA LEU A 7 -23.08 -15.91 -10.65
C LEU A 7 -22.56 -15.59 -12.06
N HIS A 8 -23.34 -14.86 -12.82
CA HIS A 8 -22.93 -14.38 -14.15
C HIS A 8 -22.18 -13.07 -14.02
N LEU A 9 -20.88 -13.08 -14.32
CA LEU A 9 -20.02 -11.89 -14.31
C LEU A 9 -19.69 -11.51 -15.75
N ASN A 10 -20.02 -10.29 -16.14
CA ASN A 10 -19.69 -9.69 -17.43
C ASN A 10 -18.58 -8.63 -17.26
N VAL A 11 -18.97 -7.39 -17.38
CA VAL A 11 -18.07 -6.24 -17.21
C VAL A 11 -17.52 -6.08 -15.78
N GLU A 12 -18.19 -6.67 -14.79
CA GLU A 12 -17.76 -6.65 -13.40
C GLU A 12 -16.37 -7.27 -13.23
N ARG A 13 -16.03 -8.25 -14.04
CA ARG A 13 -14.70 -8.89 -14.05
C ARG A 13 -13.57 -7.89 -14.35
N ILE A 14 -13.87 -6.84 -15.09
CA ILE A 14 -12.94 -5.78 -15.46
C ILE A 14 -13.11 -4.59 -14.50
N ARG A 15 -14.33 -4.14 -14.27
CA ARG A 15 -14.61 -2.95 -13.48
C ARG A 15 -14.20 -3.08 -12.02
N VAL A 16 -14.43 -4.23 -11.39
CA VAL A 16 -14.08 -4.41 -9.96
C VAL A 16 -12.57 -4.28 -9.71
N PRO A 17 -11.68 -4.96 -10.43
CA PRO A 17 -10.24 -4.72 -10.28
C PRO A 17 -9.80 -3.32 -10.73
N GLU A 18 -10.51 -2.72 -11.69
CA GLU A 18 -10.19 -1.37 -12.20
C GLU A 18 -10.40 -0.26 -11.17
N ILE A 19 -11.28 -0.45 -10.19
CA ILE A 19 -11.55 0.53 -9.13
C ILE A 19 -10.27 0.94 -8.39
N SER A 20 -9.30 0.04 -8.20
CA SER A 20 -8.03 0.37 -7.54
C SER A 20 -7.11 1.27 -8.39
N TRP A 21 -7.31 1.27 -9.70
CA TRP A 21 -6.53 2.09 -10.64
C TRP A 21 -7.27 3.39 -10.97
N GLN A 22 -8.59 3.32 -11.05
CA GLN A 22 -9.48 4.43 -11.37
C GLN A 22 -10.71 4.41 -10.44
N PRO A 23 -10.58 4.86 -9.18
CA PRO A 23 -11.69 4.82 -8.21
C PRO A 23 -12.93 5.59 -8.66
N LEU A 24 -12.77 6.57 -9.53
CA LEU A 24 -13.87 7.36 -10.08
C LEU A 24 -14.92 6.51 -10.82
N ILE A 25 -14.56 5.33 -11.33
CA ILE A 25 -15.50 4.37 -11.93
C ILE A 25 -16.60 3.93 -10.93
N ALA A 26 -16.25 3.92 -9.65
CA ALA A 26 -17.18 3.62 -8.56
C ALA A 26 -17.77 4.89 -7.90
N GLY A 27 -17.55 6.06 -8.46
CA GLY A 27 -18.00 7.34 -7.89
C GLY A 27 -17.15 7.80 -6.69
N VAL A 28 -15.96 7.23 -6.49
CA VAL A 28 -15.04 7.62 -5.42
C VAL A 28 -14.03 8.61 -6.00
N ASP A 29 -14.10 9.86 -5.55
CA ASP A 29 -13.17 10.92 -5.97
C ASP A 29 -11.85 10.80 -5.17
N GLN A 30 -11.04 9.85 -5.58
CA GLN A 30 -9.71 9.58 -5.02
C GLN A 30 -8.74 9.14 -6.13
N ALA A 31 -7.46 9.36 -5.88
CA ALA A 31 -6.40 8.92 -6.78
C ALA A 31 -6.27 7.38 -6.79
N GLY A 32 -6.01 6.81 -7.95
CA GLY A 32 -5.68 5.39 -8.10
C GLY A 32 -4.27 5.06 -7.61
N VAL A 33 -3.98 3.75 -7.48
CA VAL A 33 -2.70 3.27 -6.91
C VAL A 33 -1.46 3.82 -7.64
N ALA A 34 -1.50 3.92 -8.95
CA ALA A 34 -0.36 4.45 -9.73
C ALA A 34 -0.22 5.98 -9.56
N GLU A 35 -1.33 6.67 -9.48
CA GLU A 35 -1.37 8.13 -9.28
C GLU A 35 -0.89 8.49 -7.85
N LEU A 36 -1.31 7.73 -6.85
CA LEU A 36 -0.77 7.86 -5.49
C LEU A 36 0.74 7.60 -5.45
N GLY A 37 1.20 6.55 -6.15
CA GLY A 37 2.63 6.27 -6.29
C GLY A 37 3.39 7.43 -6.93
N ARG A 38 2.83 8.02 -7.99
CA ARG A 38 3.39 9.25 -8.58
C ARG A 38 3.44 10.38 -7.56
N HIS A 39 2.35 10.66 -6.86
CA HIS A 39 2.29 11.73 -5.87
C HIS A 39 3.38 11.58 -4.82
N VAL A 40 3.53 10.39 -4.25
CA VAL A 40 4.58 10.09 -3.24
C VAL A 40 5.98 10.27 -3.83
N LEU A 41 6.25 9.75 -5.03
CA LEU A 41 7.56 9.88 -5.67
C LEU A 41 7.94 11.34 -5.96
N PHE A 42 6.97 12.20 -6.27
CA PHE A 42 7.23 13.60 -6.59
C PHE A 42 7.07 14.55 -5.40
N SER A 43 6.67 14.05 -4.23
CA SER A 43 6.67 14.83 -2.98
C SER A 43 8.03 14.89 -2.30
N VAL A 44 9.00 14.08 -2.75
CA VAL A 44 10.37 14.02 -2.21
C VAL A 44 11.38 14.58 -3.22
N ASP A 45 12.56 14.94 -2.72
CA ASP A 45 13.64 15.41 -3.59
C ASP A 45 14.16 14.32 -4.55
N GLN A 46 14.93 14.74 -5.56
CA GLN A 46 15.43 13.84 -6.61
C GLN A 46 16.27 12.70 -6.06
N THR A 47 17.12 12.96 -5.07
CA THR A 47 18.05 11.96 -4.51
C THR A 47 17.30 10.84 -3.81
N ILE A 48 16.28 11.19 -3.04
CA ILE A 48 15.39 10.22 -2.36
C ILE A 48 14.57 9.46 -3.41
N ARG A 49 13.98 10.16 -4.38
CA ARG A 49 13.21 9.56 -5.48
C ARG A 49 14.01 8.50 -6.23
N ASP A 50 15.27 8.78 -6.59
CA ASP A 50 16.15 7.86 -7.31
C ASP A 50 16.45 6.59 -6.52
N ARG A 51 16.42 6.66 -5.21
CA ARG A 51 16.52 5.49 -4.33
C ARG A 51 15.20 4.73 -4.22
N MET A 52 14.08 5.45 -4.12
CA MET A 52 12.73 4.86 -4.00
C MET A 52 12.35 4.08 -5.25
N ILE A 53 12.55 4.62 -6.45
CA ILE A 53 12.18 3.94 -7.70
C ILE A 53 12.92 2.61 -7.91
N ARG A 54 14.11 2.46 -7.34
CA ARG A 54 14.88 1.20 -7.37
C ARG A 54 14.37 0.15 -6.38
N ASN A 55 13.50 0.53 -5.44
CA ASN A 55 13.09 -0.29 -4.31
C ASN A 55 11.57 -0.26 -4.06
N VAL A 56 10.78 -0.40 -5.11
CA VAL A 56 9.33 -0.50 -4.97
C VAL A 56 8.97 -1.94 -4.61
N LEU A 57 8.50 -2.15 -3.39
CA LEU A 57 8.01 -3.45 -2.92
C LEU A 57 6.49 -3.46 -2.92
N VAL A 58 5.91 -4.48 -3.52
CA VAL A 58 4.46 -4.70 -3.57
C VAL A 58 4.09 -5.89 -2.72
N THR A 59 3.13 -5.71 -1.82
CA THR A 59 2.61 -6.76 -0.95
C THR A 59 1.09 -6.66 -0.83
N GLY A 60 0.48 -7.58 -0.07
CA GLY A 60 -0.98 -7.68 0.04
C GLY A 60 -1.57 -8.60 -1.02
N ARG A 61 -2.70 -9.24 -0.67
CA ARG A 61 -3.34 -10.25 -1.54
C ARG A 61 -3.76 -9.70 -2.90
N TYR A 62 -4.14 -8.42 -2.96
CA TYR A 62 -4.56 -7.77 -4.20
C TYR A 62 -3.45 -7.74 -5.26
N SER A 63 -2.19 -7.62 -4.84
CA SER A 63 -1.04 -7.66 -5.76
C SER A 63 -0.86 -9.00 -6.48
N SER A 64 -1.55 -10.04 -6.04
CA SER A 64 -1.52 -11.36 -6.69
C SER A 64 -2.42 -11.46 -7.92
N LEU A 65 -3.16 -10.41 -8.26
CA LEU A 65 -3.95 -10.38 -9.50
C LEU A 65 -3.03 -10.50 -10.71
N PRO A 66 -3.41 -11.32 -11.70
CA PRO A 66 -2.62 -11.44 -12.94
C PRO A 66 -2.40 -10.09 -13.61
N GLY A 67 -1.16 -9.81 -13.99
CA GLY A 67 -0.80 -8.55 -14.67
C GLY A 67 -0.63 -7.33 -13.77
N PHE A 68 -0.86 -7.44 -12.45
CA PHE A 68 -0.75 -6.32 -11.53
C PHE A 68 0.64 -5.68 -11.56
N ASP A 69 1.70 -6.48 -11.43
CA ASP A 69 3.09 -5.99 -11.39
C ASP A 69 3.48 -5.28 -12.69
N ALA A 70 3.13 -5.91 -13.84
CA ALA A 70 3.41 -5.32 -15.14
C ALA A 70 2.68 -3.99 -15.35
N ARG A 71 1.41 -3.93 -14.95
CA ARG A 71 0.61 -2.71 -15.04
C ARG A 71 1.16 -1.62 -14.13
N LEU A 72 1.50 -1.94 -12.88
CA LEU A 72 2.08 -0.98 -11.94
C LEU A 72 3.41 -0.45 -12.47
N ASN A 73 4.28 -1.34 -12.93
CA ASN A 73 5.56 -0.97 -13.52
C ASN A 73 5.39 -0.01 -14.70
N ASN A 74 4.54 -0.36 -15.66
CA ASN A 74 4.27 0.48 -16.84
C ASN A 74 3.67 1.84 -16.46
N SER A 75 2.73 1.85 -15.52
CA SER A 75 2.11 3.09 -15.07
C SER A 75 3.10 4.00 -14.33
N LEU A 76 3.94 3.47 -13.45
CA LEU A 76 4.98 4.25 -12.78
C LEU A 76 6.06 4.71 -13.76
N GLN A 77 6.47 3.86 -14.70
CA GLN A 77 7.47 4.21 -15.71
C GLN A 77 7.01 5.39 -16.59
N SER A 78 5.71 5.49 -16.89
CA SER A 78 5.17 6.60 -17.69
C SER A 78 5.31 7.98 -17.01
N TYR A 79 5.49 8.02 -15.71
CA TYR A 79 5.73 9.25 -14.95
C TYR A 79 7.22 9.60 -14.77
N LEU A 80 8.11 8.70 -15.15
CA LEU A 80 9.55 8.82 -14.97
C LEU A 80 10.26 9.06 -16.31
N PRO A 81 11.50 9.55 -16.31
CA PRO A 81 12.30 9.63 -17.52
C PRO A 81 12.44 8.26 -18.23
N PRO A 82 12.59 8.22 -19.55
CA PRO A 82 12.56 6.98 -20.34
C PRO A 82 13.51 5.88 -19.87
N ASN A 83 14.63 6.19 -19.27
CA ASN A 83 15.63 5.22 -18.82
C ASN A 83 15.76 5.18 -17.27
N ALA A 84 14.75 5.64 -16.55
CA ALA A 84 14.79 5.59 -15.11
C ALA A 84 14.85 4.13 -14.62
N PRO A 85 15.73 3.80 -13.66
CA PRO A 85 15.96 2.43 -13.20
C PRO A 85 14.84 1.99 -12.22
N LEU A 86 13.60 1.95 -12.68
CA LEU A 86 12.47 1.50 -11.89
C LEU A 86 12.56 -0.01 -11.63
N SER A 87 12.44 -0.41 -10.39
CA SER A 87 12.39 -1.81 -9.96
C SER A 87 11.20 -2.06 -9.07
N VAL A 88 10.18 -2.72 -9.63
CA VAL A 88 8.99 -3.16 -8.89
C VAL A 88 9.13 -4.64 -8.58
N ARG A 89 9.12 -4.99 -7.30
CA ARG A 89 9.23 -6.37 -6.82
C ARG A 89 8.02 -6.74 -6.00
N ARG A 90 7.49 -7.92 -6.24
CA ARG A 90 6.42 -8.47 -5.40
C ARG A 90 7.02 -9.32 -4.28
N ALA A 91 6.45 -9.21 -3.08
CA ALA A 91 6.79 -10.06 -1.94
C ALA A 91 6.57 -11.54 -2.28
N GLN A 92 7.34 -12.45 -1.68
CA GLN A 92 7.26 -13.89 -1.97
C GLN A 92 5.89 -14.48 -1.61
N CYS A 93 5.33 -14.05 -0.50
CA CYS A 93 4.00 -14.45 -0.06
C CYS A 93 3.15 -13.20 0.25
N PRO A 94 2.65 -12.49 -0.76
CA PRO A 94 2.02 -11.18 -0.59
C PRO A 94 0.86 -11.17 0.39
N ARG A 95 0.18 -12.33 0.53
CA ARG A 95 -0.94 -12.50 1.45
C ARG A 95 -0.53 -12.46 2.92
N PHE A 96 0.61 -13.05 3.27
CA PHE A 96 1.00 -13.29 4.67
C PHE A 96 2.25 -12.51 5.10
N ASP A 97 3.04 -12.00 4.18
CA ASP A 97 4.28 -11.30 4.50
C ASP A 97 4.09 -10.07 5.40
N PRO A 98 3.01 -9.26 5.26
CA PRO A 98 2.76 -8.17 6.20
C PRO A 98 2.53 -8.66 7.63
N TRP A 99 1.80 -9.77 7.79
CA TRP A 99 1.57 -10.38 9.10
C TRP A 99 2.85 -11.00 9.69
N ARG A 100 3.64 -11.67 8.86
CA ARG A 100 4.93 -12.25 9.29
C ARG A 100 5.90 -11.17 9.73
N GLY A 101 6.04 -10.12 8.93
CA GLY A 101 6.88 -8.98 9.27
C GLY A 101 6.45 -8.27 10.56
N MET A 102 5.14 -8.06 10.76
CA MET A 102 4.64 -7.50 12.00
C MET A 102 4.90 -8.43 13.19
N ARG A 103 4.71 -9.74 13.05
CA ARG A 103 5.01 -10.71 14.10
C ARG A 103 6.50 -10.65 14.48
N GLU A 104 7.38 -10.69 13.50
CA GLU A 104 8.83 -10.62 13.69
C GLU A 104 9.23 -9.32 14.39
N TRP A 105 8.68 -8.19 13.93
CA TRP A 105 8.92 -6.88 14.56
C TRP A 105 8.49 -6.83 16.03
N VAL A 106 7.31 -7.37 16.36
CA VAL A 106 6.82 -7.43 17.75
C VAL A 106 7.70 -8.31 18.63
N THR A 107 8.21 -9.43 18.09
CA THR A 107 9.01 -10.39 18.87
C THR A 107 10.47 -9.99 18.99
N GLU A 108 11.08 -9.44 17.95
CA GLU A 108 12.51 -9.13 17.91
C GLU A 108 12.82 -7.68 18.29
N GLN A 109 11.89 -6.76 18.04
CA GLN A 109 12.04 -5.32 18.31
C GLN A 109 11.08 -4.84 19.40
N SER A 110 11.01 -5.59 20.51
CA SER A 110 10.03 -5.37 21.58
C SER A 110 10.06 -3.95 22.16
N ASP A 111 11.23 -3.33 22.26
CA ASP A 111 11.38 -1.96 22.79
C ASP A 111 10.84 -0.90 21.82
N LEU A 112 11.13 -1.05 20.52
CA LEU A 112 10.56 -0.19 19.49
C LEU A 112 9.06 -0.37 19.36
N PHE A 113 8.58 -1.61 19.47
CA PHE A 113 7.15 -1.90 19.50
C PHE A 113 6.46 -1.20 20.67
N ARG A 114 7.01 -1.29 21.89
CA ARG A 114 6.46 -0.61 23.07
C ARG A 114 6.49 0.90 22.90
N ALA A 115 7.57 1.46 22.38
CA ALA A 115 7.70 2.90 22.15
C ALA A 115 6.69 3.45 21.11
N SER A 116 6.28 2.61 20.15
CA SER A 116 5.31 2.96 19.11
C SER A 116 3.88 2.48 19.40
N SER A 117 3.66 1.88 20.55
CA SER A 117 2.35 1.36 20.96
C SER A 117 1.72 2.27 22.02
N VAL A 118 0.40 2.30 22.03
CA VAL A 118 -0.40 2.97 23.09
C VAL A 118 -1.13 1.91 23.85
N THR A 119 -1.03 1.97 25.17
CA THR A 119 -1.81 1.11 26.02
C THR A 119 -3.28 1.55 26.05
N ARG A 120 -4.16 0.63 26.37
CA ARG A 120 -5.59 0.94 26.53
C ARG A 120 -5.80 2.04 27.59
N ALA A 121 -5.09 1.98 28.70
CA ALA A 121 -5.20 2.96 29.78
C ALA A 121 -4.81 4.37 29.30
N GLU A 122 -3.70 4.50 28.57
CA GLU A 122 -3.29 5.77 27.98
C GLU A 122 -4.30 6.32 26.96
N TYR A 123 -4.91 5.41 26.17
CA TYR A 123 -5.94 5.84 25.23
C TYR A 123 -7.21 6.33 25.92
N GLU A 124 -7.63 5.64 26.99
CA GLU A 124 -8.79 6.04 27.80
C GLU A 124 -8.55 7.37 28.54
N GLU A 125 -7.32 7.62 28.99
CA GLU A 125 -6.93 8.86 29.68
C GLU A 125 -6.80 10.05 28.71
N LYS A 126 -6.09 9.87 27.59
CA LYS A 126 -5.72 10.97 26.70
C LYS A 126 -6.74 11.23 25.57
N GLY A 127 -7.50 10.23 25.20
CA GLY A 127 -8.51 10.29 24.14
C GLY A 127 -7.94 10.39 22.71
N SER A 128 -8.81 10.21 21.73
CA SER A 128 -8.42 10.16 20.30
C SER A 128 -7.86 11.48 19.76
N GLY A 129 -8.21 12.62 20.32
CA GLY A 129 -7.72 13.93 19.92
C GLY A 129 -6.21 14.07 20.11
N TRP A 130 -5.73 13.63 21.25
CA TRP A 130 -4.30 13.68 21.58
C TRP A 130 -3.44 12.90 20.59
N PHE A 131 -3.92 11.73 20.13
CA PHE A 131 -3.18 10.89 19.16
C PHE A 131 -3.17 11.44 17.75
N LYS A 132 -4.09 12.33 17.40
CA LYS A 132 -4.02 13.05 16.11
C LYS A 132 -2.89 14.08 16.08
N GLU A 133 -2.61 14.69 17.22
CA GLU A 133 -1.57 15.71 17.37
C GLU A 133 -0.20 15.07 17.68
N HIS A 134 -0.19 13.91 18.32
CA HIS A 134 1.00 13.18 18.75
C HIS A 134 1.06 11.82 18.04
N ALA A 135 1.36 11.85 16.76
CA ALA A 135 1.45 10.64 15.95
C ALA A 135 2.53 9.68 16.48
N LEU A 136 2.11 8.48 16.83
CA LEU A 136 2.89 7.44 17.49
C LEU A 136 4.11 6.92 16.70
N SER A 137 4.16 7.13 15.41
CA SER A 137 5.18 6.52 14.55
C SER A 137 5.80 7.46 13.53
N SER A 138 5.41 8.70 13.47
CA SER A 138 5.99 9.65 12.53
C SER A 138 7.28 10.28 13.06
N CYS A 139 8.20 9.44 13.53
CA CYS A 139 9.60 9.84 13.67
C CYS A 139 10.30 9.97 12.30
N TRP A 140 9.59 10.34 11.27
CA TRP A 140 10.16 10.84 10.04
C TRP A 140 10.47 12.32 10.27
N GLN A 141 11.50 12.55 11.04
CA GLN A 141 12.17 13.85 11.01
C GLN A 141 12.87 13.91 9.65
N ALA A 142 12.43 14.87 8.84
CA ALA A 142 13.04 15.21 7.57
C ALA A 142 14.49 15.65 7.75
#